data_e7295c3020016504d19e119c04d5fad2
#
_entry.id   e7295c3020016504d19e119c04d5fad2
#
_cell.length_a   1.000
_cell.length_b   1.000
_cell.length_c   1.000
_cell.angle_alpha   90.00
_cell.angle_beta   90.00
_cell.angle_gamma   90.00
#
_symmetry.space_group_name_H-M   'P 1'
#
loop_
_entity.id
_entity.type
_entity.pdbx_description
1 polymer ?
#
loop_
_entity_poly.entity_id
_entity_poly.type
_entity_poly.pdbx_seq_one_letter_code
_entity_poly.pdbx_strand_id
1 'polypeptide(L)'
;WKAVNMMRCFQGDRKMKHGKKCKIDKYTLILIVLLLLLTGLVIAWKLPQKEDRYIHVGIAVYDRSDTFMESYIRELEDKIGQTRILGKKVSYEIYDAEGIGSRQEKQLQEMYAQDYDVMLVNLVEPASAASVLTDAKDADIPVILFNREIDEKDLKISKNVWYVGT
;
A
#
# COMPACT_ATOMS: atom_id res chain seq x y z
N TRP A 1 -29.64 17.52 35.83
CA TRP A 1 -29.18 18.44 36.89
C TRP A 1 -27.70 18.28 37.25
N LYS A 2 -27.14 17.06 37.19
CA LYS A 2 -25.71 16.83 37.45
C LYS A 2 -24.80 17.31 36.31
N ALA A 3 -25.25 17.31 35.04
CA ALA A 3 -24.50 17.79 33.90
C ALA A 3 -24.28 19.31 33.86
N VAL A 4 -25.23 20.08 34.39
CA VAL A 4 -25.15 21.56 34.43
C VAL A 4 -24.09 22.04 35.42
N ASN A 5 -23.83 21.28 36.49
CA ASN A 5 -22.79 21.63 37.46
C ASN A 5 -21.36 21.37 36.96
N MET A 6 -21.19 20.46 35.95
CA MET A 6 -19.90 20.17 35.38
C MET A 6 -19.43 21.26 34.38
N MET A 7 -20.37 21.94 33.70
CA MET A 7 -20.04 23.07 32.81
C MET A 7 -19.66 24.36 33.54
N ARG A 8 -20.12 24.57 34.80
CA ARG A 8 -19.71 25.73 35.59
C ARG A 8 -18.27 25.70 36.10
N CYS A 9 -17.63 24.55 36.12
CA CYS A 9 -16.21 24.48 36.48
C CYS A 9 -15.27 24.92 35.34
N PHE A 10 -15.77 25.05 34.12
CA PHE A 10 -14.94 25.40 32.94
C PHE A 10 -14.99 26.90 32.57
N GLN A 11 -15.92 27.66 33.15
CA GLN A 11 -16.03 29.11 32.93
C GLN A 11 -15.32 29.84 34.06
N GLY A 12 -14.02 30.07 33.85
CA GLY A 12 -13.12 30.71 34.79
C GLY A 12 -13.55 32.16 35.12
N ASP A 13 -14.07 32.36 36.30
CA ASP A 13 -14.22 33.67 36.89
C ASP A 13 -12.93 34.06 37.60
N ARG A 14 -12.25 35.08 37.06
CA ARG A 14 -10.99 35.64 37.55
C ARG A 14 -11.23 36.38 38.88
N LYS A 15 -11.30 35.67 40.00
CA LYS A 15 -10.93 36.21 41.30
C LYS A 15 -10.36 35.14 42.21
N MET A 16 -9.05 35.25 42.47
CA MET A 16 -8.32 34.43 43.42
C MET A 16 -8.99 34.47 44.79
N LYS A 17 -9.36 33.28 45.30
CA LYS A 17 -9.25 32.93 46.72
C LYS A 17 -9.49 31.43 46.89
N HIS A 18 -8.48 30.78 47.47
CA HIS A 18 -8.45 29.43 48.06
C HIS A 18 -8.84 28.26 47.15
N GLY A 19 -7.81 27.54 46.74
CA GLY A 19 -7.89 26.29 45.95
C GLY A 19 -8.73 25.23 46.68
N LYS A 20 -9.98 25.12 46.31
CA LYS A 20 -10.72 23.87 46.44
C LYS A 20 -10.18 22.89 45.41
N LYS A 21 -9.29 21.98 45.83
CA LYS A 21 -8.91 20.83 45.03
C LYS A 21 -10.21 20.12 44.66
N CYS A 22 -10.56 20.15 43.34
CA CYS A 22 -11.67 19.38 42.81
C CYS A 22 -11.32 17.89 43.04
N LYS A 23 -11.95 17.30 44.06
CA LYS A 23 -11.80 15.86 44.32
C LYS A 23 -12.60 15.15 43.23
N ILE A 24 -11.90 14.63 42.25
CA ILE A 24 -12.49 13.72 41.27
C ILE A 24 -13.02 12.52 42.07
N ASP A 25 -14.32 12.27 41.96
CA ASP A 25 -14.93 11.13 42.61
C ASP A 25 -14.36 9.84 42.05
N LYS A 26 -14.11 8.84 42.89
CA LYS A 26 -13.51 7.56 42.49
C LYS A 26 -14.24 6.89 41.30
N TYR A 27 -15.54 7.10 41.19
CA TYR A 27 -16.36 6.58 40.11
C TYR A 27 -16.11 7.32 38.77
N THR A 28 -15.90 8.64 38.79
CA THR A 28 -15.50 9.42 37.63
C THR A 28 -14.10 9.04 37.14
N LEU A 29 -13.17 8.79 38.03
CA LEU A 29 -11.82 8.32 37.65
C LEU A 29 -11.88 6.94 36.98
N ILE A 30 -12.64 6.00 37.53
CA ILE A 30 -12.85 4.67 36.95
C ILE A 30 -13.49 4.78 35.55
N LEU A 31 -14.50 5.66 35.40
CA LEU A 31 -15.17 5.86 34.10
C LEU A 31 -14.20 6.41 33.03
N ILE A 32 -13.33 7.35 33.38
CA ILE A 32 -12.32 7.92 32.48
C ILE A 32 -11.31 6.85 32.08
N VAL A 33 -10.82 6.05 33.03
CA VAL A 33 -9.88 4.96 32.73
C VAL A 33 -10.53 3.92 31.81
N LEU A 34 -11.79 3.56 32.06
CA LEU A 34 -12.52 2.61 31.21
C LEU A 34 -12.71 3.16 29.79
N LEU A 35 -13.03 4.45 29.65
CA LEU A 35 -13.15 5.11 28.34
C LEU A 35 -11.83 5.15 27.59
N LEU A 36 -10.70 5.42 28.27
CA LEU A 36 -9.37 5.41 27.66
C LEU A 36 -8.95 4.01 27.24
N LEU A 37 -9.29 2.98 28.02
CA LEU A 37 -9.03 1.58 27.63
C LEU A 37 -9.86 1.18 26.41
N LEU A 38 -11.15 1.54 26.37
CA LEU A 38 -12.01 1.25 25.21
C LEU A 38 -11.54 1.98 23.95
N THR A 39 -11.16 3.26 24.04
CA THR A 39 -10.63 4.00 22.90
C THR A 39 -9.28 3.43 22.44
N GLY A 40 -8.40 3.04 23.35
CA GLY A 40 -7.15 2.36 23.04
C GLY A 40 -7.36 1.02 22.33
N LEU A 41 -8.35 0.24 22.77
CA LEU A 41 -8.71 -1.05 22.14
C LEU A 41 -9.25 -0.86 20.71
N VAL A 42 -10.11 0.16 20.51
CA VAL A 42 -10.65 0.49 19.17
C VAL A 42 -9.56 0.98 18.23
N ILE A 43 -8.60 1.79 18.73
CA ILE A 43 -7.46 2.24 17.92
C ILE A 43 -6.55 1.05 17.57
N ALA A 44 -6.25 0.18 18.53
CA ALA A 44 -5.45 -1.02 18.28
C ALA A 44 -6.10 -1.96 17.27
N TRP A 45 -7.42 -2.05 17.24
CA TRP A 45 -8.16 -2.89 16.28
C TRP A 45 -8.22 -2.28 14.87
N LYS A 46 -8.13 -0.94 14.76
CA LYS A 46 -8.08 -0.22 13.48
C LYS A 46 -6.67 -0.03 12.91
N LEU A 47 -5.63 -0.34 13.69
CA LEU A 47 -4.28 -0.37 13.12
C LEU A 47 -4.23 -1.50 12.09
N PRO A 48 -3.89 -1.20 10.82
CA PRO A 48 -3.74 -2.23 9.82
C PRO A 48 -2.70 -3.23 10.34
N GLN A 49 -3.14 -4.45 10.58
CA GLN A 49 -2.24 -5.57 10.81
C GLN A 49 -1.56 -5.81 9.46
N LYS A 50 -0.42 -5.15 9.21
CA LYS A 50 0.39 -5.46 8.04
C LYS A 50 0.69 -6.95 8.12
N GLU A 51 0.08 -7.74 7.23
CA GLU A 51 0.42 -9.15 7.10
C GLU A 51 1.85 -9.23 6.55
N ASP A 52 2.80 -9.20 7.45
CA ASP A 52 4.24 -9.20 7.17
C ASP A 52 4.75 -10.53 6.56
N ARG A 53 3.81 -11.40 6.16
CA ARG A 53 4.12 -12.75 5.68
C ARG A 53 4.34 -12.85 4.18
N TYR A 54 3.87 -11.89 3.41
CA TYR A 54 3.91 -11.93 1.95
C TYR A 54 4.58 -10.68 1.40
N ILE A 55 5.22 -10.87 0.25
CA ILE A 55 5.59 -9.81 -0.67
C ILE A 55 4.57 -9.87 -1.79
N HIS A 56 3.87 -8.78 -2.04
CA HIS A 56 2.82 -8.69 -3.04
C HIS A 56 3.40 -8.19 -4.36
N VAL A 57 3.26 -8.99 -5.41
CA VAL A 57 3.81 -8.73 -6.74
C VAL A 57 2.70 -8.60 -7.76
N GLY A 58 2.61 -7.44 -8.42
CA GLY A 58 1.74 -7.27 -9.58
C GLY A 58 2.50 -7.60 -10.86
N ILE A 59 1.94 -8.43 -11.74
CA ILE A 59 2.58 -8.84 -12.99
C ILE A 59 1.68 -8.44 -14.15
N ALA A 60 2.10 -7.47 -14.96
CA ALA A 60 1.39 -7.07 -16.17
C ALA A 60 2.10 -7.61 -17.41
N VAL A 61 1.39 -8.38 -18.22
CA VAL A 61 1.91 -8.98 -19.45
C VAL A 61 1.18 -8.47 -20.68
N TYR A 62 1.90 -8.38 -21.80
CA TYR A 62 1.33 -7.88 -23.04
C TYR A 62 0.30 -8.84 -23.65
N ASP A 63 0.56 -10.12 -23.62
CA ASP A 63 -0.33 -11.16 -24.16
C ASP A 63 0.08 -12.53 -23.61
N ARG A 64 -0.81 -13.13 -22.84
CA ARG A 64 -0.57 -14.43 -22.22
C ARG A 64 -0.72 -15.61 -23.18
N SER A 65 -1.40 -15.40 -24.31
CA SER A 65 -1.58 -16.42 -25.34
C SER A 65 -0.34 -16.58 -26.26
N ASP A 66 0.61 -15.64 -26.18
CA ASP A 66 1.90 -15.78 -26.87
C ASP A 66 2.70 -16.95 -26.27
N THR A 67 3.19 -17.85 -27.13
CA THR A 67 3.85 -19.10 -26.73
C THR A 67 5.09 -18.87 -25.85
N PHE A 68 5.86 -17.81 -26.14
CA PHE A 68 7.00 -17.45 -25.32
C PHE A 68 6.54 -16.96 -23.94
N MET A 69 5.54 -16.06 -23.92
CA MET A 69 5.01 -15.50 -22.68
C MET A 69 4.34 -16.57 -21.82
N GLU A 70 3.57 -17.47 -22.39
CA GLU A 70 2.99 -18.62 -21.69
C GLU A 70 4.06 -19.44 -20.97
N SER A 71 5.15 -19.76 -21.68
CA SER A 71 6.27 -20.52 -21.12
C SER A 71 7.00 -19.76 -20.02
N TYR A 72 7.21 -18.45 -20.22
CA TYR A 72 7.85 -17.56 -19.26
C TYR A 72 7.05 -17.43 -17.97
N ILE A 73 5.74 -17.20 -18.09
CA ILE A 73 4.84 -17.07 -16.94
C ILE A 73 4.78 -18.36 -16.14
N ARG A 74 4.68 -19.51 -16.79
CA ARG A 74 4.67 -20.81 -16.10
C ARG A 74 5.96 -21.03 -15.30
N GLU A 75 7.12 -20.70 -15.86
CA GLU A 75 8.40 -20.81 -15.16
C GLU A 75 8.50 -19.82 -13.99
N LEU A 76 8.00 -18.60 -14.20
CA LEU A 76 7.94 -17.55 -13.16
C LEU A 76 7.05 -17.98 -12.00
N GLU A 77 5.85 -18.50 -12.28
CA GLU A 77 4.90 -19.00 -11.27
C GLU A 77 5.53 -20.14 -10.43
N ASP A 78 6.22 -21.07 -11.09
CA ASP A 78 6.90 -22.18 -10.42
C ASP A 78 8.02 -21.67 -9.50
N LYS A 79 8.84 -20.72 -9.97
CA LYS A 79 9.91 -20.10 -9.18
C LYS A 79 9.37 -19.29 -8.02
N ILE A 80 8.32 -18.49 -8.22
CA ILE A 80 7.69 -17.68 -7.16
C ILE A 80 7.15 -18.62 -6.07
N GLY A 81 6.48 -19.71 -6.44
CA GLY A 81 5.93 -20.67 -5.49
C GLY A 81 6.98 -21.31 -4.56
N GLN A 82 8.21 -21.43 -5.05
CA GLN A 82 9.33 -22.03 -4.32
C GLN A 82 10.20 -21.00 -3.60
N THR A 83 10.08 -19.72 -3.95
CA THR A 83 10.97 -18.65 -3.47
C THR A 83 10.44 -18.01 -2.18
N ARG A 84 11.38 -17.67 -1.31
CA ARG A 84 11.14 -16.79 -0.17
C ARG A 84 12.11 -15.62 -0.23
N ILE A 85 11.59 -14.42 -0.14
CA ILE A 85 12.38 -13.19 -0.12
C ILE A 85 12.36 -12.66 1.32
N LEU A 86 13.54 -12.54 1.93
CA LEU A 86 13.67 -12.13 3.33
C LEU A 86 12.82 -12.97 4.30
N GLY A 87 12.65 -14.27 4.00
CA GLY A 87 11.83 -15.19 4.81
C GLY A 87 10.33 -15.10 4.55
N LYS A 88 9.86 -14.13 3.76
CA LYS A 88 8.46 -13.95 3.38
C LYS A 88 8.12 -14.76 2.13
N LYS A 89 6.89 -15.25 2.06
CA LYS A 89 6.36 -15.82 0.82
C LYS A 89 6.06 -14.71 -0.18
N VAL A 90 6.01 -15.04 -1.46
CA VAL A 90 5.56 -14.13 -2.50
C VAL A 90 4.12 -14.49 -2.85
N SER A 91 3.23 -13.50 -2.88
CA SER A 91 1.91 -13.57 -3.51
C SER A 91 1.95 -12.73 -4.77
N TYR A 92 1.25 -13.16 -5.81
CA TYR A 92 1.26 -12.44 -7.08
C TYR A 92 -0.12 -12.44 -7.72
N GLU A 93 -0.34 -11.46 -8.58
CA GLU A 93 -1.51 -11.35 -9.44
C GLU A 93 -1.05 -11.01 -10.86
N ILE A 94 -1.66 -11.64 -11.87
CA ILE A 94 -1.28 -11.48 -13.27
C ILE A 94 -2.39 -10.78 -14.04
N TYR A 95 -2.03 -9.70 -14.70
CA TYR A 95 -2.86 -8.89 -15.57
C TYR A 95 -2.47 -9.13 -17.03
N ASP A 96 -3.42 -9.62 -17.82
CA ASP A 96 -3.22 -9.92 -19.24
C ASP A 96 -3.85 -8.82 -20.09
N ALA A 97 -3.04 -8.14 -20.88
CA ALA A 97 -3.50 -7.09 -21.78
C ALA A 97 -4.09 -7.62 -23.09
N GLU A 98 -3.89 -8.92 -23.41
CA GLU A 98 -4.33 -9.55 -24.67
C GLU A 98 -3.89 -8.75 -25.92
N GLY A 99 -2.67 -8.20 -25.89
CA GLY A 99 -2.11 -7.37 -26.95
C GLY A 99 -2.72 -5.98 -27.11
N ILE A 100 -3.58 -5.54 -26.17
CA ILE A 100 -4.32 -4.27 -26.28
C ILE A 100 -3.70 -3.22 -25.35
N GLY A 101 -3.04 -2.20 -25.91
CA GLY A 101 -2.38 -1.14 -25.14
C GLY A 101 -3.31 -0.39 -24.17
N SER A 102 -4.51 -0.01 -24.62
CA SER A 102 -5.48 0.68 -23.75
C SER A 102 -6.01 -0.18 -22.60
N ARG A 103 -6.04 -1.52 -22.77
CA ARG A 103 -6.34 -2.44 -21.68
C ARG A 103 -5.20 -2.46 -20.66
N GLN A 104 -3.96 -2.56 -21.13
CA GLN A 104 -2.81 -2.53 -20.25
C GLN A 104 -2.73 -1.23 -19.45
N GLU A 105 -2.95 -0.08 -20.10
CA GLU A 105 -2.98 1.21 -19.43
C GLU A 105 -3.99 1.22 -18.27
N LYS A 106 -5.21 0.75 -18.52
CA LYS A 106 -6.24 0.64 -17.47
C LYS A 106 -5.83 -0.28 -16.34
N GLN A 107 -5.27 -1.46 -16.66
CA GLN A 107 -4.78 -2.42 -15.68
C GLN A 107 -3.64 -1.82 -14.82
N LEU A 108 -2.70 -1.11 -15.43
CA LEU A 108 -1.62 -0.44 -14.72
C LEU A 108 -2.15 0.63 -13.76
N GLN A 109 -3.16 1.42 -14.17
CA GLN A 109 -3.80 2.40 -13.28
C GLN A 109 -4.48 1.70 -12.08
N GLU A 110 -5.12 0.55 -12.29
CA GLU A 110 -5.69 -0.26 -11.22
C GLU A 110 -4.58 -0.79 -10.29
N MET A 111 -3.45 -1.23 -10.85
CA MET A 111 -2.30 -1.74 -10.08
C MET A 111 -1.63 -0.65 -9.24
N TYR A 112 -1.50 0.59 -9.73
CA TYR A 112 -0.94 1.70 -8.95
C TYR A 112 -1.80 2.06 -7.73
N ALA A 113 -3.09 1.76 -7.76
CA ALA A 113 -4.01 1.98 -6.64
C ALA A 113 -3.98 0.84 -5.60
N GLN A 114 -3.23 -0.23 -5.88
CA GLN A 114 -3.10 -1.39 -5.00
C GLN A 114 -1.77 -1.36 -4.24
N ASP A 115 -1.69 -2.13 -3.17
CA ASP A 115 -0.57 -2.17 -2.23
C ASP A 115 0.47 -3.23 -2.68
N TYR A 116 0.98 -3.12 -3.93
CA TYR A 116 2.06 -3.97 -4.42
C TYR A 116 3.42 -3.50 -3.91
N ASP A 117 4.24 -4.45 -3.44
CA ASP A 117 5.62 -4.18 -3.06
C ASP A 117 6.54 -4.01 -4.29
N VAL A 118 6.17 -4.59 -5.44
CA VAL A 118 6.87 -4.47 -6.73
C VAL A 118 5.93 -4.83 -7.88
N MET A 119 6.13 -4.19 -9.03
CA MET A 119 5.46 -4.54 -10.28
C MET A 119 6.46 -5.08 -11.29
N LEU A 120 6.10 -6.20 -11.95
CA LEU A 120 6.77 -6.72 -13.13
C LEU A 120 5.92 -6.37 -14.35
N VAL A 121 6.50 -5.66 -15.30
CA VAL A 121 5.73 -5.15 -16.45
C VAL A 121 6.40 -5.53 -17.76
N ASN A 122 5.66 -6.25 -18.60
CA ASN A 122 5.99 -6.46 -20.01
C ASN A 122 5.03 -5.64 -20.85
N LEU A 123 5.54 -4.58 -21.48
CA LEU A 123 4.72 -3.59 -22.17
C LEU A 123 4.15 -4.11 -23.48
N VAL A 124 2.88 -3.80 -23.77
CA VAL A 124 2.29 -3.97 -25.12
C VAL A 124 3.01 -3.05 -26.10
N GLU A 125 3.24 -1.80 -25.71
CA GLU A 125 3.91 -0.79 -26.50
C GLU A 125 5.14 -0.25 -25.75
N PRO A 126 6.38 -0.57 -26.16
CA PRO A 126 7.59 -0.05 -25.52
C PRO A 126 7.62 1.48 -25.43
N ALA A 127 7.01 2.18 -26.38
CA ALA A 127 6.93 3.64 -26.39
C ALA A 127 6.14 4.23 -25.20
N SER A 128 5.33 3.44 -24.52
CA SER A 128 4.60 3.88 -23.31
C SER A 128 5.46 3.84 -22.03
N ALA A 129 6.71 3.35 -22.11
CA ALA A 129 7.57 3.18 -20.94
C ALA A 129 7.71 4.45 -20.09
N ALA A 130 7.93 5.59 -20.72
CA ALA A 130 8.11 6.87 -20.00
C ALA A 130 6.88 7.22 -19.15
N SER A 131 5.66 7.04 -19.68
CA SER A 131 4.41 7.30 -18.94
C SER A 131 4.27 6.31 -17.77
N VAL A 132 4.40 5.03 -18.05
CA VAL A 132 4.29 3.95 -17.05
C VAL A 132 5.27 4.15 -15.89
N LEU A 133 6.52 4.51 -16.18
CA LEU A 133 7.53 4.72 -15.16
C LEU A 133 7.34 6.03 -14.37
N THR A 134 6.72 7.04 -14.98
CA THR A 134 6.33 8.26 -14.27
C THR A 134 5.21 7.98 -13.28
N ASP A 135 4.16 7.30 -13.71
CA ASP A 135 3.03 6.94 -12.85
C ASP A 135 3.47 6.03 -11.69
N ALA A 136 4.32 5.03 -11.98
CA ALA A 136 4.88 4.15 -10.95
C ALA A 136 5.75 4.91 -9.92
N LYS A 137 6.52 5.90 -10.37
CA LYS A 137 7.30 6.78 -9.50
C LYS A 137 6.40 7.61 -8.59
N ASP A 138 5.31 8.15 -9.14
CA ASP A 138 4.35 8.97 -8.39
C ASP A 138 3.58 8.13 -7.36
N ALA A 139 3.36 6.84 -7.65
CA ALA A 139 2.79 5.86 -6.74
C ALA A 139 3.83 5.26 -5.75
N ASP A 140 5.13 5.61 -5.88
CA ASP A 140 6.25 5.05 -5.09
C ASP A 140 6.37 3.51 -5.17
N ILE A 141 6.02 2.93 -6.32
CA ILE A 141 6.07 1.48 -6.54
C ILE A 141 7.31 1.13 -7.38
N PRO A 142 8.18 0.22 -6.91
CA PRO A 142 9.27 -0.33 -7.70
C PRO A 142 8.78 -1.09 -8.93
N VAL A 143 9.41 -0.86 -10.10
CA VAL A 143 9.03 -1.52 -11.35
C VAL A 143 10.22 -2.25 -11.97
N ILE A 144 9.99 -3.50 -12.38
CA ILE A 144 10.90 -4.28 -13.20
C ILE A 144 10.25 -4.43 -14.57
N LEU A 145 10.79 -3.75 -15.57
CA LEU A 145 10.42 -3.99 -16.97
C LEU A 145 11.15 -5.23 -17.50
N PHE A 146 10.48 -6.03 -18.30
CA PHE A 146 11.11 -7.25 -18.81
C PHE A 146 10.75 -7.56 -20.27
N ASN A 147 11.60 -8.33 -20.93
CA ASN A 147 11.50 -8.88 -22.28
C ASN A 147 11.61 -7.83 -23.39
N ARG A 148 10.72 -6.83 -23.46
CA ARG A 148 10.72 -5.84 -24.55
C ARG A 148 11.65 -4.69 -24.24
N GLU A 149 12.57 -4.42 -25.17
CA GLU A 149 13.54 -3.32 -25.05
C GLU A 149 12.86 -1.96 -24.97
N ILE A 150 13.37 -1.11 -24.10
CA ILE A 150 12.92 0.27 -23.91
C ILE A 150 14.10 1.23 -24.03
N ASP A 151 13.81 2.50 -24.17
CA ASP A 151 14.82 3.57 -24.27
C ASP A 151 15.58 3.69 -22.93
N GLU A 152 16.91 3.68 -22.96
CA GLU A 152 17.73 3.85 -21.75
C GLU A 152 17.44 5.15 -20.99
N LYS A 153 16.98 6.19 -21.69
CA LYS A 153 16.60 7.45 -21.04
C LYS A 153 15.43 7.27 -20.07
N ASP A 154 14.50 6.35 -20.39
CA ASP A 154 13.29 6.12 -19.59
C ASP A 154 13.62 5.40 -18.29
N LEU A 155 14.65 4.55 -18.26
CA LEU A 155 15.14 3.94 -17.02
C LEU A 155 15.66 4.95 -15.98
N LYS A 156 15.96 6.17 -16.40
CA LYS A 156 16.44 7.25 -15.52
C LYS A 156 15.32 8.05 -14.86
N ILE A 157 14.06 7.78 -15.20
CA ILE A 157 12.89 8.47 -14.66
C ILE A 157 12.75 8.25 -13.15
N SER A 158 13.05 7.01 -12.69
CA SER A 158 13.02 6.66 -11.27
C SER A 158 14.23 5.83 -10.87
N LYS A 159 14.61 5.91 -9.60
CA LYS A 159 15.67 5.07 -9.01
C LYS A 159 15.21 3.63 -8.77
N ASN A 160 13.90 3.42 -8.69
CA ASN A 160 13.27 2.14 -8.38
C ASN A 160 12.78 1.45 -9.66
N VAL A 161 13.57 1.56 -10.75
CA VAL A 161 13.28 0.94 -12.04
C VAL A 161 14.45 0.08 -12.46
N TRP A 162 14.13 -1.13 -12.89
CA TRP A 162 15.09 -2.07 -13.48
C TRP A 162 14.53 -2.62 -14.79
N TYR A 163 15.45 -3.03 -15.66
CA TYR A 163 15.11 -3.73 -16.89
C TYR A 163 15.82 -5.08 -16.94
N VAL A 164 15.09 -6.11 -17.33
CA VAL A 164 15.58 -7.47 -17.54
C VAL A 164 15.20 -7.93 -18.95
N GLY A 165 16.17 -7.97 -19.82
CA GLY A 165 16.01 -8.37 -21.22
C GLY A 165 17.35 -8.63 -21.88
N THR A 166 17.34 -9.04 -23.14
CA THR A 166 18.52 -9.27 -23.97
C THR A 166 18.74 -8.10 -24.91
#